data_152a53f4bca2348a48e8eb3338b4a5e5
#
_entry.id   152a53f4bca2348a48e8eb3338b4a5e5
#
_cell.length_a   1.000
_cell.length_b   1.000
_cell.length_c   1.000
_cell.angle_alpha   90.00
_cell.angle_beta   90.00
_cell.angle_gamma   90.00
#
_symmetry.space_group_name_H-M   'P 1'
#
loop_
_entity.id
_entity.type
_entity.pdbx_description
1 polymer ?
#
loop_
_entity_poly.entity_id
_entity_poly.type
_entity_poly.pdbx_seq_one_letter_code
_entity_poly.pdbx_strand_id
1 'polypeptide(L)'
;MIAVVTFSQCKKSNDADYENSLNGDLEDTSSAIAAISPDKTGSGTIDFSRVSPDGGFSYQIKSAPLLLGDSPEQPKISKMRIFEDGKELGPAHTNHQEIRNLGKGRFSHWLTSLYISASDNTDPRTNGRKYTYSYGIDAPTVTPPTTEVPPTTTPPTTTDGIIGYAMVGGSTTGGKGGSTVTVTSLSALKTAISGSTASIVQVSGRITGTGYLMVGSNKTIIGLSGSSLEGVALTVSGQSNVIIKNMTIRNVVGYSNITITEGAHHVWVDHCTLSSDRTKGWDYYDGLLDVGRKANYVTLSWNKLHDNHIPLLIGFGDTSTIDAQYLNVTVYKNYFYNVSERQPSVRFGHVHVFNNYFKASSGYSIASRMGAVVRTDNNYFESANAPIRTDVGPTPGYISGAATNYYKNSGQNVITTSASSWVPTYEYKSQLIAATDVATVVANGAGAK
;
A
#
# COMPACT_ATOMS: atom_id res chain seq x y z
N MET A 1 -23.55 -40.89 10.34
CA MET A 1 -22.20 -40.51 10.81
C MET A 1 -21.94 -39.14 10.20
N ILE A 2 -22.23 -38.10 10.98
CA ILE A 2 -22.17 -36.69 10.52
C ILE A 2 -20.78 -36.19 10.93
N ALA A 3 -19.94 -35.85 9.97
CA ALA A 3 -18.66 -35.21 10.22
C ALA A 3 -18.87 -33.75 10.55
N VAL A 4 -18.65 -33.39 11.80
CA VAL A 4 -18.61 -32.00 12.25
C VAL A 4 -17.24 -31.44 11.87
N VAL A 5 -17.21 -30.56 10.87
CA VAL A 5 -16.03 -29.75 10.54
C VAL A 5 -16.05 -28.54 11.47
N THR A 6 -15.22 -28.56 12.48
CA THR A 6 -14.97 -27.42 13.36
C THR A 6 -14.14 -26.37 12.63
N PHE A 7 -14.72 -25.24 12.27
CA PHE A 7 -13.99 -24.07 11.81
C PHE A 7 -13.29 -23.41 12.99
N SER A 8 -11.96 -23.39 12.92
CA SER A 8 -11.10 -22.66 13.85
C SER A 8 -11.32 -21.15 13.63
N GLN A 9 -11.85 -20.51 14.65
CA GLN A 9 -11.87 -19.06 14.75
C GLN A 9 -10.43 -18.53 14.70
N CYS A 10 -10.18 -17.47 13.94
CA CYS A 10 -8.92 -16.75 13.94
C CYS A 10 -8.77 -16.00 15.28
N LYS A 11 -8.45 -16.75 16.35
CA LYS A 11 -7.98 -16.18 17.61
C LYS A 11 -6.60 -15.58 17.36
N LYS A 12 -6.35 -14.40 17.90
CA LYS A 12 -5.00 -13.89 18.12
C LYS A 12 -4.19 -15.00 18.77
N SER A 13 -3.30 -15.65 18.02
CA SER A 13 -2.32 -16.59 18.59
C SER A 13 -1.34 -15.78 19.41
N ASN A 14 -1.20 -16.13 20.68
CA ASN A 14 -0.03 -15.81 21.46
C ASN A 14 1.14 -16.58 20.84
N ASP A 15 2.04 -15.89 20.16
CA ASP A 15 3.24 -16.46 19.56
C ASP A 15 4.24 -16.79 20.67
N ALA A 16 4.15 -18.02 21.19
CA ALA A 16 5.16 -18.59 22.08
C ALA A 16 5.85 -19.85 21.53
N ASP A 17 5.47 -20.37 20.37
CA ASP A 17 5.93 -21.68 19.89
C ASP A 17 6.66 -21.69 18.54
N TYR A 18 7.31 -20.61 18.11
CA TYR A 18 8.09 -20.62 16.86
C TYR A 18 9.57 -20.17 17.03
N GLU A 19 10.12 -20.23 18.22
CA GLU A 19 11.51 -19.84 18.51
C GLU A 19 12.48 -21.03 18.67
N ASN A 20 12.36 -22.12 17.98
CA ASN A 20 13.33 -23.23 18.18
C ASN A 20 13.84 -23.91 16.90
N SER A 21 14.18 -23.17 15.84
CA SER A 21 14.94 -23.78 14.75
C SER A 21 15.81 -22.84 13.90
N LEU A 22 16.43 -21.83 14.45
CA LEU A 22 17.47 -21.03 13.72
C LEU A 22 18.58 -20.56 14.70
N ASN A 23 19.16 -21.47 15.48
CA ASN A 23 20.47 -21.25 16.11
C ASN A 23 21.53 -22.02 15.32
N GLY A 24 22.06 -21.39 14.28
CA GLY A 24 23.25 -21.77 13.56
C GLY A 24 23.99 -20.52 13.13
N ASP A 25 25.07 -20.25 13.85
CA ASP A 25 26.20 -19.39 13.51
C ASP A 25 25.91 -17.96 13.03
N LEU A 26 25.68 -17.04 13.97
CA LEU A 26 25.96 -15.62 13.82
C LEU A 26 27.24 -15.28 14.59
N GLU A 27 28.39 -15.51 13.96
CA GLU A 27 29.62 -14.87 14.42
C GLU A 27 29.54 -13.36 14.16
N ASP A 28 29.90 -12.63 15.18
CA ASP A 28 30.05 -11.20 15.39
C ASP A 28 30.49 -10.41 14.13
N THR A 29 29.53 -9.73 13.49
CA THR A 29 29.80 -8.77 12.40
C THR A 29 29.65 -7.31 12.85
N SER A 30 29.49 -7.06 14.15
CA SER A 30 29.27 -5.70 14.66
C SER A 30 30.52 -4.79 14.59
N SER A 31 31.73 -5.34 14.37
CA SER A 31 32.96 -4.56 14.25
C SER A 31 33.35 -4.18 12.80
N ALA A 32 32.71 -4.74 11.77
CA ALA A 32 33.03 -4.46 10.37
C ALA A 32 32.30 -3.24 9.76
N ILE A 33 31.21 -2.77 10.40
CA ILE A 33 30.38 -1.67 9.89
C ILE A 33 31.01 -0.28 10.13
N ALA A 34 31.96 -0.16 11.03
CA ALA A 34 32.57 1.13 11.42
C ALA A 34 33.67 1.64 10.47
N ALA A 35 33.99 0.95 9.38
CA ALA A 35 35.16 1.27 8.54
C ALA A 35 34.85 1.65 7.08
N ILE A 36 33.59 1.83 6.70
CA ILE A 36 33.24 2.18 5.32
C ILE A 36 33.02 3.70 5.25
N SER A 37 34.04 4.41 4.75
CA SER A 37 33.90 5.84 4.46
C SER A 37 32.95 6.03 3.25
N PRO A 38 31.98 6.95 3.31
CA PRO A 38 31.08 7.26 2.19
C PRO A 38 31.79 7.86 0.97
N ASP A 39 33.08 8.18 1.07
CA ASP A 39 33.84 8.89 0.05
C ASP A 39 34.78 7.98 -0.80
N LYS A 40 34.64 6.64 -0.70
CA LYS A 40 35.40 5.74 -1.57
C LYS A 40 34.86 5.80 -3.00
N THR A 41 35.73 6.14 -3.92
CA THR A 41 35.50 6.05 -5.36
C THR A 41 36.11 4.76 -5.93
N GLY A 42 35.47 4.18 -6.94
CA GLY A 42 35.99 2.97 -7.56
C GLY A 42 35.14 2.52 -8.75
N SER A 43 35.73 1.65 -9.56
CA SER A 43 35.03 0.99 -10.67
C SER A 43 35.53 -0.44 -10.83
N GLY A 44 34.75 -1.30 -11.45
CA GLY A 44 35.12 -2.69 -11.67
C GLY A 44 34.14 -3.43 -12.58
N THR A 45 34.46 -4.69 -12.84
CA THR A 45 33.60 -5.61 -13.59
C THR A 45 32.76 -6.42 -12.62
N ILE A 46 31.48 -6.68 -12.98
CA ILE A 46 30.63 -7.54 -12.22
C ILE A 46 30.93 -8.99 -12.58
N ASP A 47 31.25 -9.78 -11.55
CA ASP A 47 31.53 -11.20 -11.69
C ASP A 47 30.23 -12.00 -11.62
N PHE A 48 29.78 -12.50 -12.78
CA PHE A 48 28.55 -13.27 -12.87
C PHE A 48 28.66 -14.71 -12.35
N SER A 49 29.85 -15.22 -12.01
CA SER A 49 30.00 -16.52 -11.36
C SER A 49 29.35 -16.56 -9.97
N ARG A 50 29.16 -15.39 -9.35
CA ARG A 50 28.53 -15.21 -8.03
C ARG A 50 27.10 -14.72 -8.08
N VAL A 51 26.49 -14.69 -9.25
CA VAL A 51 25.13 -14.17 -9.44
C VAL A 51 24.12 -15.30 -9.41
N SER A 52 23.09 -15.18 -8.61
CA SER A 52 21.98 -16.13 -8.53
C SER A 52 20.67 -15.48 -8.99
N PRO A 53 19.74 -16.26 -9.58
CA PRO A 53 18.39 -15.76 -9.84
C PRO A 53 17.72 -15.32 -8.55
N ASP A 54 17.04 -14.16 -8.59
CA ASP A 54 16.29 -13.60 -7.47
C ASP A 54 14.77 -13.62 -7.75
N GLY A 55 14.37 -14.18 -8.88
CA GLY A 55 12.99 -14.25 -9.36
C GLY A 55 12.69 -13.27 -10.49
N GLY A 56 11.82 -13.66 -11.42
CA GLY A 56 11.50 -12.88 -12.61
C GLY A 56 12.75 -12.49 -13.40
N PHE A 57 12.91 -11.19 -13.69
CA PHE A 57 14.06 -10.65 -14.41
C PHE A 57 15.22 -10.23 -13.49
N SER A 58 15.09 -10.42 -12.17
CA SER A 58 16.06 -10.00 -11.17
C SER A 58 17.11 -11.07 -10.90
N TYR A 59 18.36 -10.63 -10.80
CA TYR A 59 19.52 -11.43 -10.42
C TYR A 59 20.22 -10.75 -9.24
N GLN A 60 20.60 -11.54 -8.23
CA GLN A 60 21.25 -11.05 -7.02
C GLN A 60 22.72 -11.44 -6.98
N ILE A 61 23.57 -10.45 -6.66
CA ILE A 61 24.96 -10.66 -6.29
C ILE A 61 25.06 -10.44 -4.79
N LYS A 62 25.35 -11.52 -4.05
CA LYS A 62 25.64 -11.44 -2.62
C LYS A 62 27.08 -10.99 -2.44
N SER A 63 27.35 -10.13 -1.47
CA SER A 63 28.65 -9.54 -1.25
C SER A 63 29.12 -8.69 -2.46
N ALA A 64 28.27 -7.78 -2.93
CA ALA A 64 28.70 -6.69 -3.80
C ALA A 64 29.91 -5.98 -3.17
N PRO A 65 30.79 -5.33 -3.95
CA PRO A 65 31.94 -4.63 -3.39
C PRO A 65 31.54 -3.85 -2.14
N LEU A 66 32.34 -3.91 -1.08
CA LEU A 66 32.08 -3.33 0.25
C LEU A 66 31.90 -1.80 0.19
N LEU A 67 30.84 -1.37 -0.44
CA LEU A 67 30.43 0.01 -0.61
C LEU A 67 29.09 0.19 0.10
N LEU A 68 28.82 1.40 0.53
CA LEU A 68 27.58 1.72 1.24
C LEU A 68 26.38 1.58 0.30
N GLY A 69 25.61 0.49 0.48
CA GLY A 69 24.35 0.28 -0.22
C GLY A 69 23.20 1.03 0.44
N ASP A 70 22.08 1.12 -0.26
CA ASP A 70 20.84 1.62 0.30
C ASP A 70 20.42 0.78 1.50
N SER A 71 19.76 1.41 2.45
CA SER A 71 19.20 0.76 3.63
C SER A 71 17.81 1.34 3.95
N PRO A 72 17.04 0.72 4.85
CA PRO A 72 15.78 1.31 5.29
C PRO A 72 15.93 2.73 5.83
N GLU A 73 17.06 3.02 6.51
CA GLU A 73 17.36 4.32 7.10
C GLU A 73 17.87 5.33 6.05
N GLN A 74 18.50 4.83 4.99
CA GLN A 74 19.12 5.62 3.94
C GLN A 74 18.84 5.02 2.54
N PRO A 75 17.61 5.14 2.03
CA PRO A 75 17.14 4.39 0.86
C PRO A 75 17.70 4.85 -0.50
N LYS A 76 18.51 5.89 -0.53
CA LYS A 76 19.17 6.43 -1.75
C LYS A 76 20.59 6.90 -1.47
N ILE A 77 21.28 6.28 -0.52
CA ILE A 77 22.64 6.65 -0.19
C ILE A 77 23.65 6.06 -1.15
N SER A 78 23.35 4.93 -1.76
CA SER A 78 24.25 4.28 -2.71
C SER A 78 24.50 5.18 -3.92
N LYS A 79 25.77 5.44 -4.20
CA LYS A 79 26.23 6.15 -5.42
C LYS A 79 26.69 5.17 -6.51
N MET A 80 26.24 3.92 -6.46
CA MET A 80 26.59 2.91 -7.44
C MET A 80 25.87 3.16 -8.77
N ARG A 81 26.63 3.07 -9.85
CA ARG A 81 26.14 3.12 -11.23
C ARG A 81 26.54 1.83 -11.92
N ILE A 82 25.64 1.26 -12.70
CA ILE A 82 25.84 -0.01 -13.41
C ILE A 82 25.78 0.24 -14.91
N PHE A 83 26.64 -0.44 -15.65
CA PHE A 83 26.72 -0.31 -17.10
C PHE A 83 26.69 -1.69 -17.76
N GLU A 84 25.92 -1.81 -18.83
CA GLU A 84 25.85 -2.95 -19.72
C GLU A 84 26.50 -2.54 -21.07
N ASP A 85 27.59 -3.18 -21.46
CA ASP A 85 28.40 -2.83 -22.66
C ASP A 85 28.74 -1.33 -22.76
N GLY A 86 29.02 -0.72 -21.60
CA GLY A 86 29.35 0.70 -21.48
C GLY A 86 28.14 1.65 -21.45
N LYS A 87 26.94 1.18 -21.65
CA LYS A 87 25.71 1.97 -21.51
C LYS A 87 25.16 1.85 -20.09
N GLU A 88 24.89 2.99 -19.47
CA GLU A 88 24.35 3.01 -18.11
C GLU A 88 22.97 2.38 -18.02
N LEU A 89 22.81 1.50 -17.05
CA LEU A 89 21.54 0.88 -16.68
C LEU A 89 20.78 1.77 -15.66
N GLY A 90 19.47 1.59 -15.59
CA GLY A 90 18.63 2.32 -14.64
C GLY A 90 17.14 2.06 -14.83
N PRO A 91 16.34 2.64 -13.95
CA PRO A 91 16.69 3.46 -12.80
C PRO A 91 17.41 2.67 -11.68
N ALA A 92 18.33 3.37 -11.00
CA ALA A 92 18.94 2.91 -9.74
C ALA A 92 17.94 2.99 -8.60
N HIS A 93 18.28 2.42 -7.43
CA HIS A 93 17.44 2.42 -6.22
C HIS A 93 16.05 1.87 -6.45
N THR A 94 15.90 1.00 -7.43
CA THR A 94 14.61 0.40 -7.81
C THR A 94 14.22 -0.65 -6.77
N ASN A 95 12.95 -0.67 -6.40
CA ASN A 95 12.40 -1.72 -5.55
C ASN A 95 12.65 -3.11 -6.16
N HIS A 96 13.07 -4.08 -5.34
CA HIS A 96 13.43 -5.42 -5.82
C HIS A 96 12.29 -6.12 -6.56
N GLN A 97 11.04 -5.87 -6.17
CA GLN A 97 9.88 -6.43 -6.87
C GLN A 97 9.71 -5.84 -8.27
N GLU A 98 10.01 -4.56 -8.45
CA GLU A 98 10.00 -3.93 -9.79
C GLU A 98 11.12 -4.49 -10.66
N ILE A 99 12.30 -4.76 -10.10
CA ILE A 99 13.38 -5.42 -10.83
C ILE A 99 12.93 -6.80 -11.29
N ARG A 100 12.27 -7.57 -10.41
CA ARG A 100 11.74 -8.91 -10.74
C ARG A 100 10.66 -8.86 -11.83
N ASN A 101 9.74 -7.91 -11.73
CA ASN A 101 8.55 -7.89 -12.60
C ASN A 101 8.76 -7.16 -13.93
N LEU A 102 9.51 -6.07 -13.91
CA LEU A 102 9.69 -5.18 -15.06
C LEU A 102 11.07 -5.34 -15.71
N GLY A 103 12.10 -5.61 -14.94
CA GLY A 103 13.48 -5.71 -15.44
C GLY A 103 13.93 -4.44 -16.15
N LYS A 104 14.32 -4.56 -17.42
CA LYS A 104 14.69 -3.45 -18.32
C LYS A 104 15.83 -2.58 -17.80
N GLY A 105 16.88 -3.21 -17.25
CA GLY A 105 18.08 -2.54 -16.76
C GLY A 105 17.93 -1.93 -15.35
N ARG A 106 16.83 -2.15 -14.67
CA ARG A 106 16.63 -1.69 -13.30
C ARG A 106 17.61 -2.38 -12.35
N PHE A 107 18.08 -1.64 -11.34
CA PHE A 107 18.94 -2.22 -10.32
C PHE A 107 18.77 -1.55 -8.95
N SER A 108 19.23 -2.24 -7.91
CA SER A 108 19.30 -1.76 -6.53
C SER A 108 20.59 -2.26 -5.88
N HIS A 109 21.39 -1.37 -5.33
CA HIS A 109 22.48 -1.72 -4.43
C HIS A 109 21.98 -1.57 -3.00
N TRP A 110 21.61 -2.68 -2.37
CA TRP A 110 20.95 -2.73 -1.07
C TRP A 110 21.82 -3.44 -0.04
N LEU A 111 22.20 -2.72 1.03
CA LEU A 111 23.16 -3.17 2.02
C LEU A 111 24.45 -3.67 1.32
N THR A 112 24.76 -4.96 1.41
CA THR A 112 25.90 -5.60 0.77
C THR A 112 25.55 -6.40 -0.47
N SER A 113 24.35 -6.25 -1.00
CA SER A 113 23.83 -6.98 -2.17
C SER A 113 23.51 -6.04 -3.33
N LEU A 114 23.75 -6.51 -4.54
CA LEU A 114 23.31 -5.85 -5.77
C LEU A 114 22.23 -6.71 -6.44
N TYR A 115 21.08 -6.10 -6.73
CA TYR A 115 19.99 -6.66 -7.52
C TYR A 115 19.99 -5.98 -8.87
N ILE A 116 20.00 -6.76 -9.96
CA ILE A 116 20.17 -6.24 -11.33
C ILE A 116 19.30 -7.00 -12.32
N SER A 117 18.87 -6.34 -13.37
CA SER A 117 18.29 -6.94 -14.58
C SER A 117 19.02 -6.46 -15.82
N ALA A 118 19.10 -7.29 -16.87
CA ALA A 118 19.58 -6.86 -18.18
C ALA A 118 18.61 -5.85 -18.84
N SER A 119 19.14 -4.99 -19.72
CA SER A 119 18.34 -3.98 -20.41
C SER A 119 17.19 -4.53 -21.26
N ASP A 120 17.31 -5.76 -21.74
CA ASP A 120 16.33 -6.46 -22.56
C ASP A 120 15.66 -7.66 -21.85
N ASN A 121 15.93 -7.84 -20.55
CA ASN A 121 15.41 -8.92 -19.72
C ASN A 121 16.00 -10.31 -20.03
N THR A 122 17.07 -10.43 -20.80
CA THR A 122 17.80 -11.69 -20.97
C THR A 122 18.60 -12.03 -19.70
N ASP A 123 19.00 -13.28 -19.57
CA ASP A 123 19.82 -13.73 -18.44
C ASP A 123 21.23 -13.11 -18.54
N PRO A 124 21.63 -12.23 -17.63
CA PRO A 124 22.93 -11.53 -17.69
C PRO A 124 24.12 -12.47 -17.50
N ARG A 125 23.91 -13.70 -17.03
CA ARG A 125 24.96 -14.70 -16.85
C ARG A 125 25.35 -15.36 -18.17
N THR A 126 24.45 -15.34 -19.17
CA THR A 126 24.60 -16.09 -20.43
C THR A 126 24.39 -15.26 -21.68
N ASN A 127 23.98 -13.97 -21.55
CA ASN A 127 23.69 -13.11 -22.70
C ASN A 127 24.95 -12.54 -23.40
N GLY A 128 26.15 -12.88 -22.90
CA GLY A 128 27.44 -12.50 -23.52
C GLY A 128 27.84 -11.03 -23.35
N ARG A 129 27.07 -10.25 -22.59
CA ARG A 129 27.32 -8.81 -22.38
C ARG A 129 28.31 -8.58 -21.24
N LYS A 130 29.02 -7.47 -21.30
CA LYS A 130 29.92 -7.04 -20.24
C LYS A 130 29.20 -6.08 -19.29
N TYR A 131 29.19 -6.41 -18.00
CA TYR A 131 28.65 -5.55 -16.97
C TYR A 131 29.76 -4.97 -16.10
N THR A 132 29.69 -3.65 -15.89
CA THR A 132 30.63 -2.92 -15.05
C THR A 132 29.89 -2.01 -14.08
N TYR A 133 30.57 -1.62 -13.01
CA TYR A 133 30.05 -0.64 -12.05
C TYR A 133 31.06 0.50 -11.84
N SER A 134 30.54 1.66 -11.43
CA SER A 134 31.31 2.73 -10.82
C SER A 134 30.61 3.21 -9.53
N TYR A 135 31.40 3.74 -8.59
CA TYR A 135 30.91 4.23 -7.33
C TYR A 135 31.64 5.50 -6.92
N GLY A 136 30.85 6.56 -6.54
CA GLY A 136 31.40 7.83 -6.07
C GLY A 136 32.17 8.64 -7.11
N ILE A 137 32.12 8.26 -8.38
CA ILE A 137 32.72 9.00 -9.50
C ILE A 137 31.59 9.83 -10.13
N ASP A 138 31.70 11.16 -10.09
CA ASP A 138 30.75 12.02 -10.77
C ASP A 138 30.74 11.72 -12.27
N ALA A 139 29.57 11.72 -12.88
CA ALA A 139 29.44 11.57 -14.32
C ALA A 139 30.22 12.69 -15.02
N PRO A 140 30.96 12.41 -16.11
CA PRO A 140 31.44 13.47 -16.96
C PRO A 140 30.24 14.30 -17.40
N THR A 141 30.35 15.62 -17.24
CA THR A 141 29.32 16.59 -17.67
C THR A 141 29.19 16.47 -19.18
N VAL A 142 28.28 15.62 -19.62
CA VAL A 142 27.82 15.60 -21.01
C VAL A 142 26.82 16.74 -21.11
N THR A 143 27.20 17.79 -21.88
CA THR A 143 26.26 18.83 -22.30
C THR A 143 25.05 18.12 -22.89
N PRO A 144 23.82 18.38 -22.40
CA PRO A 144 22.64 17.65 -22.90
C PRO A 144 22.54 17.93 -24.40
N PRO A 145 22.38 16.89 -25.24
CA PRO A 145 21.90 17.13 -26.59
C PRO A 145 20.53 17.79 -26.45
N THR A 146 20.34 18.82 -27.25
CA THR A 146 19.13 19.62 -27.38
C THR A 146 17.90 18.72 -27.26
N THR A 147 17.11 19.01 -26.29
CA THR A 147 15.89 18.35 -25.83
C THR A 147 15.00 17.90 -27.01
N GLU A 148 15.03 16.61 -27.35
CA GLU A 148 13.74 15.99 -27.63
C GLU A 148 13.10 15.76 -26.25
N VAL A 149 12.06 16.50 -25.98
CA VAL A 149 11.14 16.28 -24.87
C VAL A 149 10.77 14.78 -24.96
N PRO A 150 11.06 13.95 -23.92
CA PRO A 150 10.49 12.62 -23.89
C PRO A 150 9.00 12.83 -24.10
N PRO A 151 8.32 12.00 -24.92
CA PRO A 151 6.90 12.17 -25.09
C PRO A 151 6.35 12.29 -23.67
N THR A 152 5.77 13.42 -23.38
CA THR A 152 5.00 13.66 -22.17
C THR A 152 4.08 12.45 -22.13
N THR A 153 4.38 11.48 -21.24
CA THR A 153 3.37 10.53 -20.85
C THR A 153 2.34 11.42 -20.20
N THR A 154 1.41 11.87 -21.01
CA THR A 154 0.17 12.48 -20.54
C THR A 154 -0.25 11.57 -19.39
N PRO A 155 -0.44 12.09 -18.16
CA PRO A 155 -0.94 11.27 -17.06
C PRO A 155 -2.10 10.50 -17.66
N PRO A 156 -2.21 9.18 -17.50
CA PRO A 156 -3.24 8.40 -18.16
C PRO A 156 -4.53 9.13 -17.92
N THR A 157 -5.16 9.56 -19.02
CA THR A 157 -6.41 10.34 -19.01
C THR A 157 -7.33 9.59 -18.07
N THR A 158 -7.66 10.19 -16.94
CA THR A 158 -8.37 9.59 -15.82
C THR A 158 -9.56 8.78 -16.32
N THR A 159 -9.37 7.50 -16.47
CA THR A 159 -10.50 6.58 -16.59
C THR A 159 -11.24 6.66 -15.26
N ASP A 160 -12.37 7.34 -15.25
CA ASP A 160 -13.30 7.47 -14.11
C ASP A 160 -12.83 8.28 -12.88
N GLY A 161 -11.83 9.15 -13.00
CA GLY A 161 -11.43 10.02 -11.88
C GLY A 161 -10.59 9.36 -10.78
N ILE A 162 -10.05 8.15 -11.00
CA ILE A 162 -9.16 7.47 -10.05
C ILE A 162 -7.82 8.20 -10.00
N ILE A 163 -7.36 8.52 -8.81
CA ILE A 163 -6.00 8.96 -8.52
C ILE A 163 -5.38 8.10 -7.42
N GLY A 164 -4.07 8.15 -7.29
CA GLY A 164 -3.40 7.41 -6.22
C GLY A 164 -2.85 6.07 -6.66
N TYR A 165 -2.52 5.27 -5.67
CA TYR A 165 -1.76 4.04 -5.89
C TYR A 165 -2.49 3.00 -6.76
N ALA A 166 -3.81 2.97 -6.80
CA ALA A 166 -4.53 2.08 -7.70
C ALA A 166 -4.23 2.31 -9.19
N MET A 167 -3.52 3.40 -9.53
CA MET A 167 -3.09 3.75 -10.89
C MET A 167 -1.56 3.68 -11.08
N VAL A 168 -0.80 3.28 -10.07
CA VAL A 168 0.66 3.18 -10.13
C VAL A 168 1.08 1.79 -10.55
N GLY A 169 1.93 1.69 -11.57
CA GLY A 169 2.41 0.39 -12.09
C GLY A 169 1.36 -0.40 -12.89
N GLY A 170 0.21 0.21 -13.18
CA GLY A 170 -0.89 -0.38 -13.93
C GLY A 170 -2.12 0.52 -13.92
N SER A 171 -3.24 0.02 -14.39
CA SER A 171 -4.54 0.71 -14.38
C SER A 171 -5.57 -0.16 -13.69
N THR A 172 -6.34 0.43 -12.78
CA THR A 172 -7.52 -0.23 -12.20
C THR A 172 -8.74 0.08 -13.06
N THR A 173 -9.18 -0.88 -13.84
CA THR A 173 -10.31 -0.75 -14.77
C THR A 173 -11.53 -1.57 -14.34
N GLY A 174 -11.35 -2.43 -13.32
CA GLY A 174 -12.39 -3.32 -12.81
C GLY A 174 -12.96 -4.24 -13.88
N GLY A 175 -14.27 -4.29 -13.97
CA GLY A 175 -14.99 -5.10 -14.95
C GLY A 175 -15.19 -4.44 -16.31
N LYS A 176 -14.45 -3.39 -16.64
CA LYS A 176 -14.59 -2.67 -17.94
C LYS A 176 -14.43 -3.63 -19.13
N GLY A 177 -15.35 -3.55 -20.05
CA GLY A 177 -15.40 -4.42 -21.24
C GLY A 177 -16.06 -5.79 -21.00
N GLY A 178 -16.38 -6.13 -19.76
CA GLY A 178 -17.15 -7.33 -19.43
C GLY A 178 -18.67 -7.11 -19.46
N SER A 179 -19.41 -8.18 -19.18
CA SER A 179 -20.87 -8.12 -19.08
C SER A 179 -21.33 -7.34 -17.86
N THR A 180 -22.46 -6.68 -17.97
CA THR A 180 -23.15 -6.07 -16.81
C THR A 180 -24.28 -6.98 -16.37
N VAL A 181 -24.34 -7.25 -15.04
CA VAL A 181 -25.40 -8.04 -14.43
C VAL A 181 -25.94 -7.34 -13.20
N THR A 182 -27.27 -7.31 -13.04
CA THR A 182 -27.92 -6.80 -11.83
C THR A 182 -28.31 -7.97 -10.93
N VAL A 183 -27.97 -7.87 -9.65
CA VAL A 183 -28.22 -8.91 -8.65
C VAL A 183 -29.03 -8.37 -7.47
N THR A 184 -29.96 -9.18 -6.96
CA THR A 184 -30.88 -8.83 -5.88
C THR A 184 -30.85 -9.84 -4.73
N SER A 185 -30.00 -10.87 -4.81
CA SER A 185 -29.90 -11.91 -3.79
C SER A 185 -28.42 -12.25 -3.49
N LEU A 186 -28.18 -12.79 -2.30
CA LEU A 186 -26.85 -13.20 -1.85
C LEU A 186 -26.21 -14.25 -2.76
N SER A 187 -27.01 -15.23 -3.19
CA SER A 187 -26.54 -16.30 -4.09
C SER A 187 -26.15 -15.74 -5.46
N ALA A 188 -26.97 -14.88 -6.05
CA ALA A 188 -26.68 -14.24 -7.32
C ALA A 188 -25.43 -13.34 -7.22
N LEU A 189 -25.30 -12.56 -6.14
CA LEU A 189 -24.10 -11.74 -5.88
C LEU A 189 -22.86 -12.61 -5.78
N LYS A 190 -22.86 -13.67 -4.98
CA LYS A 190 -21.73 -14.60 -4.81
C LYS A 190 -21.28 -15.18 -6.15
N THR A 191 -22.20 -15.58 -7.01
CA THR A 191 -21.89 -16.11 -8.35
C THR A 191 -21.28 -15.04 -9.25
N ALA A 192 -21.90 -13.85 -9.31
CA ALA A 192 -21.51 -12.79 -10.22
C ALA A 192 -20.13 -12.19 -9.92
N ILE A 193 -19.73 -12.11 -8.64
CA ILE A 193 -18.43 -11.55 -8.23
C ILE A 193 -17.30 -12.58 -8.24
N SER A 194 -17.57 -13.86 -8.48
CA SER A 194 -16.56 -14.93 -8.47
C SER A 194 -15.74 -14.97 -9.76
N GLY A 195 -14.59 -15.70 -9.71
CA GLY A 195 -13.72 -15.94 -10.86
C GLY A 195 -13.05 -14.68 -11.41
N SER A 196 -12.34 -14.82 -12.54
CA SER A 196 -11.50 -13.75 -13.11
C SER A 196 -12.07 -13.10 -14.38
N THR A 197 -13.19 -13.59 -14.92
CA THR A 197 -13.84 -12.99 -16.10
C THR A 197 -14.34 -11.58 -15.77
N ALA A 198 -14.01 -10.60 -16.62
CA ALA A 198 -14.40 -9.23 -16.43
C ALA A 198 -15.94 -9.09 -16.34
N SER A 199 -16.44 -8.40 -15.32
CA SER A 199 -17.87 -8.14 -15.17
C SER A 199 -18.16 -6.90 -14.31
N ILE A 200 -19.25 -6.22 -14.66
CA ILE A 200 -19.83 -5.13 -13.86
C ILE A 200 -21.06 -5.70 -13.14
N VAL A 201 -21.00 -5.76 -11.82
CA VAL A 201 -22.05 -6.32 -10.98
C VAL A 201 -22.80 -5.19 -10.25
N GLN A 202 -24.03 -4.97 -10.64
CA GLN A 202 -24.91 -3.97 -10.03
C GLN A 202 -25.72 -4.62 -8.92
N VAL A 203 -25.53 -4.16 -7.69
CA VAL A 203 -26.30 -4.61 -6.54
C VAL A 203 -27.56 -3.75 -6.40
N SER A 204 -28.72 -4.38 -6.41
CA SER A 204 -30.02 -3.71 -6.31
C SER A 204 -30.78 -4.17 -5.07
N GLY A 205 -31.29 -3.22 -4.31
CA GLY A 205 -32.05 -3.50 -3.11
C GLY A 205 -31.18 -3.95 -1.92
N ARG A 206 -31.83 -4.38 -0.86
CA ARG A 206 -31.20 -4.85 0.37
C ARG A 206 -30.89 -6.35 0.29
N ILE A 207 -29.62 -6.71 0.38
CA ILE A 207 -29.17 -8.11 0.47
C ILE A 207 -28.68 -8.36 1.89
N THR A 208 -29.19 -9.39 2.54
CA THR A 208 -28.82 -9.78 3.91
C THR A 208 -28.13 -11.14 3.93
N GLY A 209 -27.25 -11.34 4.89
CA GLY A 209 -26.57 -12.61 5.12
C GLY A 209 -25.59 -12.54 6.28
N THR A 210 -24.65 -13.47 6.34
CA THR A 210 -23.59 -13.53 7.35
C THR A 210 -22.27 -13.91 6.72
N GLY A 211 -21.14 -13.55 7.36
CA GLY A 211 -19.81 -13.90 6.91
C GLY A 211 -19.32 -12.99 5.78
N TYR A 212 -18.60 -13.56 4.82
CA TYR A 212 -17.98 -12.81 3.73
C TYR A 212 -18.12 -13.48 2.37
N LEU A 213 -18.02 -12.68 1.31
CA LEU A 213 -17.99 -13.13 -0.07
C LEU A 213 -16.60 -12.84 -0.67
N MET A 214 -16.01 -13.84 -1.33
CA MET A 214 -14.75 -13.68 -2.07
C MET A 214 -15.00 -12.98 -3.40
N VAL A 215 -14.30 -11.89 -3.64
CA VAL A 215 -14.36 -11.12 -4.89
C VAL A 215 -13.21 -11.56 -5.79
N GLY A 216 -13.51 -11.96 -7.01
CA GLY A 216 -12.53 -12.34 -8.02
C GLY A 216 -11.88 -11.12 -8.70
N SER A 217 -10.90 -11.39 -9.57
CA SER A 217 -10.25 -10.33 -10.36
C SER A 217 -11.17 -9.74 -11.45
N ASN A 218 -10.81 -8.55 -11.94
CA ASN A 218 -11.52 -7.87 -13.03
C ASN A 218 -13.02 -7.65 -12.75
N LYS A 219 -13.33 -7.18 -11.55
CA LYS A 219 -14.71 -6.91 -11.12
C LYS A 219 -14.93 -5.43 -10.84
N THR A 220 -16.06 -4.92 -11.28
CA THR A 220 -16.64 -3.68 -10.76
C THR A 220 -17.93 -4.02 -10.05
N ILE A 221 -18.00 -3.77 -8.74
CA ILE A 221 -19.21 -3.96 -7.92
C ILE A 221 -19.77 -2.57 -7.63
N ILE A 222 -21.01 -2.33 -8.04
CA ILE A 222 -21.68 -1.03 -7.90
C ILE A 222 -22.99 -1.19 -7.13
N GLY A 223 -23.13 -0.45 -6.06
CA GLY A 223 -24.43 -0.31 -5.40
C GLY A 223 -25.34 0.63 -6.20
N LEU A 224 -26.52 0.19 -6.57
CA LEU A 224 -27.55 1.07 -7.10
C LEU A 224 -28.18 1.87 -5.94
N SER A 225 -28.82 2.98 -6.28
CA SER A 225 -29.45 3.85 -5.27
C SER A 225 -30.33 3.06 -4.29
N GLY A 226 -30.10 3.27 -2.99
CA GLY A 226 -30.83 2.57 -1.92
C GLY A 226 -30.42 1.12 -1.67
N SER A 227 -29.42 0.59 -2.38
CA SER A 227 -28.94 -0.77 -2.16
C SER A 227 -28.05 -0.88 -0.92
N SER A 228 -28.07 -2.08 -0.29
CA SER A 228 -27.18 -2.37 0.85
C SER A 228 -26.84 -3.85 0.98
N LEU A 229 -25.67 -4.12 1.56
CA LEU A 229 -25.30 -5.42 2.12
C LEU A 229 -25.37 -5.32 3.65
N GLU A 230 -26.06 -6.23 4.30
CA GLU A 230 -26.17 -6.27 5.75
C GLU A 230 -25.71 -7.61 6.31
N GLY A 231 -24.74 -7.56 7.21
CA GLY A 231 -24.13 -8.73 7.82
C GLY A 231 -23.17 -9.51 6.94
N VAL A 232 -22.90 -9.03 5.71
CA VAL A 232 -22.04 -9.71 4.71
C VAL A 232 -20.91 -8.80 4.27
N ALA A 233 -19.67 -9.28 4.42
CA ALA A 233 -18.46 -8.62 3.97
C ALA A 233 -18.10 -8.93 2.50
N LEU A 234 -17.27 -8.08 1.91
CA LEU A 234 -16.58 -8.35 0.65
C LEU A 234 -15.08 -8.51 0.93
N THR A 235 -14.48 -9.60 0.45
CA THR A 235 -13.05 -9.88 0.63
C THR A 235 -12.37 -10.03 -0.72
N VAL A 236 -11.37 -9.17 -0.97
CA VAL A 236 -10.46 -9.24 -2.13
C VAL A 236 -9.17 -9.88 -1.64
N SER A 237 -8.97 -11.16 -1.90
CA SER A 237 -7.82 -11.94 -1.42
C SER A 237 -7.04 -12.50 -2.60
N GLY A 238 -5.79 -12.07 -2.78
CA GLY A 238 -4.91 -12.50 -3.87
C GLY A 238 -5.41 -12.12 -5.28
N GLN A 239 -6.38 -11.21 -5.37
CA GLN A 239 -7.02 -10.83 -6.63
C GLN A 239 -6.62 -9.40 -7.04
N SER A 240 -6.84 -9.06 -8.31
CA SER A 240 -6.43 -7.77 -8.84
C SER A 240 -7.47 -7.12 -9.74
N ASN A 241 -7.28 -5.81 -9.97
CA ASN A 241 -8.13 -5.04 -10.86
C ASN A 241 -9.59 -5.07 -10.41
N VAL A 242 -9.84 -4.62 -9.17
CA VAL A 242 -11.18 -4.62 -8.56
C VAL A 242 -11.61 -3.20 -8.21
N ILE A 243 -12.83 -2.86 -8.58
CA ILE A 243 -13.50 -1.61 -8.19
C ILE A 243 -14.74 -1.96 -7.36
N ILE A 244 -14.84 -1.38 -6.16
CA ILE A 244 -16.03 -1.46 -5.31
C ILE A 244 -16.51 -0.03 -5.10
N LYS A 245 -17.67 0.31 -5.61
CA LYS A 245 -18.16 1.67 -5.50
C LYS A 245 -19.64 1.79 -5.18
N ASN A 246 -19.98 2.90 -4.54
CA ASN A 246 -21.35 3.26 -4.21
C ASN A 246 -22.11 2.19 -3.39
N MET A 247 -21.37 1.40 -2.58
CA MET A 247 -21.93 0.34 -1.75
C MET A 247 -22.22 0.85 -0.34
N THR A 248 -23.41 0.53 0.17
CA THR A 248 -23.69 0.58 1.62
C THR A 248 -23.48 -0.80 2.21
N ILE A 249 -22.54 -0.95 3.16
CA ILE A 249 -22.27 -2.22 3.86
C ILE A 249 -22.28 -1.95 5.36
N ARG A 250 -23.04 -2.75 6.10
CA ARG A 250 -23.19 -2.51 7.55
C ARG A 250 -23.36 -3.77 8.38
N ASN A 251 -23.00 -3.65 9.66
CA ASN A 251 -23.28 -4.63 10.71
C ASN A 251 -22.71 -6.04 10.40
N VAL A 252 -21.52 -6.11 9.85
CA VAL A 252 -20.82 -7.38 9.60
C VAL A 252 -20.17 -7.86 10.89
N VAL A 253 -20.60 -9.00 11.41
CA VAL A 253 -20.12 -9.54 12.69
C VAL A 253 -18.86 -10.38 12.48
N GLY A 254 -17.78 -10.05 13.20
CA GLY A 254 -16.52 -10.80 13.21
C GLY A 254 -15.66 -10.65 11.96
N TYR A 255 -16.00 -9.72 11.05
CA TYR A 255 -15.24 -9.41 9.84
C TYR A 255 -15.31 -7.92 9.54
N SER A 256 -14.29 -7.39 8.89
CA SER A 256 -14.35 -6.04 8.30
C SER A 256 -15.31 -6.01 7.12
N ASN A 257 -16.05 -4.92 6.94
CA ASN A 257 -17.03 -4.81 5.84
C ASN A 257 -16.40 -5.05 4.47
N ILE A 258 -15.16 -4.53 4.28
CA ILE A 258 -14.33 -4.79 3.10
C ILE A 258 -12.92 -5.12 3.58
N THR A 259 -12.36 -6.24 3.11
CA THR A 259 -10.98 -6.65 3.38
C THR A 259 -10.21 -6.80 2.08
N ILE A 260 -9.00 -6.20 2.00
CA ILE A 260 -8.09 -6.32 0.85
C ILE A 260 -6.80 -6.96 1.37
N THR A 261 -6.46 -8.18 0.90
CA THR A 261 -5.47 -9.02 1.58
C THR A 261 -4.78 -10.01 0.65
N GLU A 262 -3.76 -10.73 1.18
CA GLU A 262 -3.03 -11.83 0.53
C GLU A 262 -2.47 -11.45 -0.85
N GLY A 263 -1.84 -10.27 -0.95
CA GLY A 263 -1.24 -9.81 -2.20
C GLY A 263 -2.23 -9.25 -3.22
N ALA A 264 -3.47 -8.98 -2.82
CA ALA A 264 -4.42 -8.27 -3.68
C ALA A 264 -3.88 -6.90 -4.08
N HIS A 265 -4.07 -6.51 -5.34
CA HIS A 265 -3.51 -5.26 -5.84
C HIS A 265 -4.37 -4.58 -6.91
N HIS A 266 -4.13 -3.29 -7.14
CA HIS A 266 -4.94 -2.49 -8.05
C HIS A 266 -6.42 -2.58 -7.67
N VAL A 267 -6.70 -2.15 -6.44
CA VAL A 267 -8.05 -2.15 -5.86
C VAL A 267 -8.46 -0.71 -5.57
N TRP A 268 -9.63 -0.34 -6.01
CA TRP A 268 -10.23 0.96 -5.74
C TRP A 268 -11.56 0.80 -5.03
N VAL A 269 -11.67 1.37 -3.82
CA VAL A 269 -12.92 1.44 -3.05
C VAL A 269 -13.36 2.90 -3.00
N ASP A 270 -14.52 3.19 -3.55
CA ASP A 270 -14.95 4.57 -3.82
C ASP A 270 -16.43 4.80 -3.47
N HIS A 271 -16.72 5.96 -2.89
CA HIS A 271 -18.09 6.37 -2.54
C HIS A 271 -18.89 5.30 -1.79
N CYS A 272 -18.25 4.50 -0.93
CA CYS A 272 -18.95 3.52 -0.11
C CYS A 272 -19.35 4.12 1.24
N THR A 273 -20.51 3.72 1.77
CA THR A 273 -20.91 3.98 3.14
C THR A 273 -20.74 2.70 3.96
N LEU A 274 -19.79 2.71 4.89
CA LEU A 274 -19.41 1.57 5.71
C LEU A 274 -19.66 1.89 7.17
N SER A 275 -20.41 1.04 7.87
CA SER A 275 -20.77 1.29 9.26
C SER A 275 -21.03 0.02 10.06
N SER A 276 -21.03 0.17 11.36
CA SER A 276 -21.55 -0.80 12.31
C SER A 276 -22.43 -0.08 13.35
N ASP A 277 -22.42 -0.49 14.59
CA ASP A 277 -22.84 0.31 15.73
C ASP A 277 -21.78 0.20 16.85
N ARG A 278 -21.72 1.20 17.72
CA ARG A 278 -20.76 1.26 18.83
C ARG A 278 -21.31 0.70 20.14
N THR A 279 -22.42 -0.01 20.09
CA THR A 279 -23.10 -0.58 21.28
C THR A 279 -22.46 -1.87 21.76
N LYS A 280 -21.62 -2.50 20.89
CA LYS A 280 -20.91 -3.74 21.16
C LYS A 280 -19.44 -3.49 21.48
N GLY A 281 -18.74 -4.53 21.98
CA GLY A 281 -17.30 -4.48 22.19
C GLY A 281 -16.52 -4.28 20.90
N TRP A 282 -15.24 -3.91 21.03
CA TRP A 282 -14.36 -3.49 19.94
C TRP A 282 -14.20 -4.51 18.82
N ASP A 283 -14.12 -5.79 19.15
CA ASP A 283 -13.89 -6.87 18.19
C ASP A 283 -15.18 -7.56 17.72
N TYR A 284 -16.37 -7.04 18.10
CA TYR A 284 -17.63 -7.65 17.70
C TYR A 284 -17.94 -7.45 16.22
N TYR A 285 -17.75 -6.21 15.74
CA TYR A 285 -17.94 -5.86 14.35
C TYR A 285 -16.63 -5.71 13.59
N ASP A 286 -15.46 -5.86 14.22
CA ASP A 286 -14.14 -5.63 13.62
C ASP A 286 -14.03 -4.29 12.87
N GLY A 287 -13.19 -4.18 11.83
CA GLY A 287 -13.02 -2.99 11.02
C GLY A 287 -14.15 -2.72 10.02
N LEU A 288 -14.01 -1.64 9.27
CA LEU A 288 -14.90 -1.33 8.15
C LEU A 288 -14.19 -1.51 6.80
N LEU A 289 -12.89 -1.18 6.73
CA LEU A 289 -12.15 -1.22 5.47
C LEU A 289 -10.67 -1.49 5.76
N ASP A 290 -10.26 -2.74 5.67
CA ASP A 290 -8.93 -3.14 6.09
C ASP A 290 -8.05 -3.63 4.94
N VAL A 291 -6.75 -3.28 5.00
CA VAL A 291 -5.76 -3.59 3.97
C VAL A 291 -4.52 -4.22 4.62
N GLY A 292 -4.10 -5.40 4.20
CA GLY A 292 -2.95 -6.06 4.81
C GLY A 292 -2.41 -7.26 4.04
N ARG A 293 -1.42 -7.95 4.62
CA ARG A 293 -0.83 -9.17 4.09
C ARG A 293 -0.43 -9.05 2.61
N LYS A 294 0.53 -8.17 2.34
CA LYS A 294 1.08 -7.89 1.00
C LYS A 294 0.12 -7.21 0.03
N ALA A 295 -1.07 -6.77 0.45
CA ALA A 295 -1.93 -5.97 -0.42
C ALA A 295 -1.17 -4.73 -0.90
N ASN A 296 -1.39 -4.30 -2.16
CA ASN A 296 -0.59 -3.23 -2.74
C ASN A 296 -1.39 -2.43 -3.78
N TYR A 297 -0.93 -1.22 -4.07
CA TYR A 297 -1.56 -0.36 -5.09
C TYR A 297 -3.07 -0.20 -4.86
N VAL A 298 -3.43 0.28 -3.67
CA VAL A 298 -4.82 0.46 -3.25
C VAL A 298 -5.16 1.93 -3.15
N THR A 299 -6.34 2.32 -3.61
CA THR A 299 -6.91 3.66 -3.40
C THR A 299 -8.27 3.55 -2.71
N LEU A 300 -8.42 4.28 -1.61
CA LEU A 300 -9.64 4.39 -0.81
C LEU A 300 -10.10 5.84 -0.87
N SER A 301 -11.21 6.12 -1.57
CA SER A 301 -11.62 7.49 -1.83
C SER A 301 -13.11 7.74 -1.61
N TRP A 302 -13.44 8.93 -1.15
CA TRP A 302 -14.82 9.39 -0.99
C TRP A 302 -15.72 8.45 -0.18
N ASN A 303 -15.15 7.56 0.64
CA ASN A 303 -15.93 6.69 1.49
C ASN A 303 -16.38 7.41 2.76
N LYS A 304 -17.54 7.03 3.29
CA LYS A 304 -18.00 7.41 4.61
C LYS A 304 -17.90 6.22 5.54
N LEU A 305 -17.00 6.31 6.52
CA LEU A 305 -16.77 5.28 7.54
C LEU A 305 -17.26 5.83 8.89
N HIS A 306 -18.25 5.20 9.47
CA HIS A 306 -18.87 5.77 10.68
C HIS A 306 -19.42 4.75 11.66
N ASP A 307 -19.64 5.21 12.89
CA ASP A 307 -20.24 4.43 13.99
C ASP A 307 -19.52 3.10 14.24
N ASN A 308 -18.19 3.15 14.32
CA ASN A 308 -17.33 1.98 14.55
C ASN A 308 -16.18 2.32 15.49
N HIS A 309 -15.57 1.32 16.13
CA HIS A 309 -14.42 1.55 17.00
C HIS A 309 -13.09 1.67 16.21
N ILE A 310 -12.90 0.86 15.18
CA ILE A 310 -11.60 0.63 14.51
C ILE A 310 -11.71 0.57 12.98
N PRO A 311 -12.20 1.64 12.30
CA PRO A 311 -12.71 1.59 10.93
C PRO A 311 -11.71 1.27 9.83
N LEU A 312 -10.41 1.57 9.99
CA LEU A 312 -9.43 1.38 8.91
C LEU A 312 -8.06 0.96 9.46
N LEU A 313 -7.70 -0.29 9.21
CA LEU A 313 -6.39 -0.84 9.54
C LEU A 313 -5.58 -1.09 8.26
N ILE A 314 -4.32 -0.63 8.22
CA ILE A 314 -3.37 -0.92 7.16
C ILE A 314 -2.16 -1.63 7.78
N GLY A 315 -2.00 -2.94 7.46
CA GLY A 315 -1.04 -3.83 8.12
C GLY A 315 -1.61 -4.52 9.37
N PHE A 316 -1.84 -5.83 9.31
CA PHE A 316 -2.66 -6.55 10.29
C PHE A 316 -1.93 -6.95 11.58
N GLY A 317 -0.63 -7.19 11.56
CA GLY A 317 0.13 -7.65 12.73
C GLY A 317 1.47 -6.94 12.87
N ASP A 318 1.95 -6.77 14.11
CA ASP A 318 3.23 -6.13 14.40
C ASP A 318 4.42 -6.99 13.91
N THR A 319 4.23 -8.31 13.77
CA THR A 319 5.22 -9.28 13.27
C THR A 319 5.20 -9.46 11.75
N SER A 320 4.24 -8.86 11.03
CA SER A 320 4.08 -9.01 9.58
C SER A 320 5.08 -8.18 8.80
N THR A 321 6.37 -8.34 9.04
CA THR A 321 7.47 -7.53 8.45
C THR A 321 7.50 -7.58 6.93
N ILE A 322 6.97 -8.64 6.31
CA ILE A 322 6.84 -8.75 4.86
C ILE A 322 6.00 -7.60 4.27
N ASP A 323 5.08 -7.02 5.02
CA ASP A 323 4.23 -5.92 4.60
C ASP A 323 5.02 -4.63 4.31
N ALA A 324 6.26 -4.50 4.81
CA ALA A 324 7.13 -3.34 4.54
C ALA A 324 7.48 -3.16 3.05
N GLN A 325 7.38 -4.21 2.24
CA GLN A 325 7.61 -4.18 0.80
C GLN A 325 6.35 -3.88 -0.02
N TYR A 326 5.22 -3.76 0.65
CA TYR A 326 3.88 -3.62 0.07
C TYR A 326 3.14 -2.46 0.73
N LEU A 327 1.84 -2.53 0.79
CA LEU A 327 0.97 -1.56 1.45
C LEU A 327 1.16 -0.12 0.95
N ASN A 328 1.35 0.05 -0.39
CA ASN A 328 1.25 1.35 -1.02
C ASN A 328 -0.24 1.72 -1.13
N VAL A 329 -0.71 2.59 -0.25
CA VAL A 329 -2.13 2.90 -0.12
C VAL A 329 -2.37 4.42 -0.17
N THR A 330 -3.39 4.82 -0.92
CA THR A 330 -3.92 6.19 -0.94
C THR A 330 -5.25 6.24 -0.23
N VAL A 331 -5.39 7.18 0.70
CA VAL A 331 -6.62 7.45 1.47
C VAL A 331 -6.98 8.91 1.26
N TYR A 332 -8.00 9.21 0.44
CA TYR A 332 -8.31 10.61 0.15
C TYR A 332 -9.80 10.92 0.05
N LYS A 333 -10.18 12.09 0.54
CA LYS A 333 -11.55 12.59 0.54
C LYS A 333 -12.56 11.65 1.23
N ASN A 334 -12.08 10.86 2.22
CA ASN A 334 -12.96 10.04 3.04
C ASN A 334 -13.48 10.82 4.24
N TYR A 335 -14.67 10.49 4.68
CA TYR A 335 -15.32 11.03 5.87
C TYR A 335 -15.35 9.99 6.98
N PHE A 336 -14.60 10.23 8.05
CA PHE A 336 -14.63 9.43 9.26
C PHE A 336 -15.46 10.16 10.32
N TYR A 337 -16.48 9.51 10.84
CA TYR A 337 -17.40 10.12 11.79
C TYR A 337 -17.78 9.18 12.92
N ASN A 338 -17.75 9.67 14.16
CA ASN A 338 -18.13 8.91 15.35
C ASN A 338 -17.41 7.56 15.46
N VAL A 339 -16.08 7.62 15.43
CA VAL A 339 -15.20 6.44 15.51
C VAL A 339 -14.23 6.58 16.68
N SER A 340 -13.64 5.48 17.15
CA SER A 340 -12.72 5.55 18.28
C SER A 340 -11.30 5.82 17.82
N GLU A 341 -10.72 4.93 17.01
CA GLU A 341 -9.33 5.03 16.55
C GLU A 341 -9.14 4.36 15.17
N ARG A 342 -7.92 4.34 14.63
CA ARG A 342 -7.56 3.70 13.34
C ARG A 342 -8.25 4.33 12.12
N GLN A 343 -7.80 5.53 11.72
CA GLN A 343 -8.41 6.30 10.60
C GLN A 343 -7.37 6.84 9.56
N PRO A 344 -6.33 6.13 9.15
CA PRO A 344 -5.94 4.76 9.45
C PRO A 344 -4.98 4.59 10.64
N SER A 345 -4.86 3.36 11.15
CA SER A 345 -3.67 2.89 11.84
C SER A 345 -2.80 2.10 10.87
N VAL A 346 -1.56 2.53 10.67
CA VAL A 346 -0.66 1.99 9.63
C VAL A 346 0.53 1.28 10.27
N ARG A 347 0.78 0.04 9.84
CA ARG A 347 2.01 -0.70 10.10
C ARG A 347 2.77 -0.91 8.80
N PHE A 348 4.09 -0.72 8.82
CA PHE A 348 5.04 -0.96 7.72
C PHE A 348 4.85 -0.08 6.50
N GLY A 349 3.71 -0.05 5.83
CA GLY A 349 3.44 0.51 4.51
C GLY A 349 3.83 1.98 4.25
N HIS A 350 3.67 2.38 3.00
CA HIS A 350 3.80 3.76 2.53
C HIS A 350 2.41 4.31 2.20
N VAL A 351 1.88 5.17 3.04
CA VAL A 351 0.48 5.59 2.95
C VAL A 351 0.35 7.10 2.80
N HIS A 352 -0.39 7.53 1.79
CA HIS A 352 -0.72 8.91 1.56
C HIS A 352 -2.16 9.21 2.00
N VAL A 353 -2.33 10.10 2.96
CA VAL A 353 -3.62 10.45 3.58
C VAL A 353 -3.88 11.94 3.33
N PHE A 354 -4.79 12.29 2.43
CA PHE A 354 -5.01 13.69 2.09
C PHE A 354 -6.47 14.07 1.81
N ASN A 355 -6.79 15.32 2.09
CA ASN A 355 -8.15 15.87 1.96
C ASN A 355 -9.24 15.07 2.69
N ASN A 356 -8.93 14.31 3.76
CA ASN A 356 -9.93 13.58 4.51
C ASN A 356 -10.54 14.44 5.62
N TYR A 357 -11.77 14.16 5.98
CA TYR A 357 -12.47 14.76 7.10
C TYR A 357 -12.61 13.77 8.25
N PHE A 358 -11.98 14.08 9.37
CA PHE A 358 -12.03 13.31 10.61
C PHE A 358 -12.86 14.07 11.63
N LYS A 359 -14.00 13.50 12.04
CA LYS A 359 -14.91 14.14 12.99
C LYS A 359 -15.25 13.23 14.16
N ALA A 360 -15.05 13.76 15.36
CA ALA A 360 -15.40 13.10 16.61
C ALA A 360 -14.67 11.75 16.81
N SER A 361 -13.33 11.77 16.73
CA SER A 361 -12.48 10.65 17.10
C SER A 361 -12.24 10.66 18.61
N SER A 362 -12.68 9.62 19.31
CA SER A 362 -12.56 9.57 20.78
C SER A 362 -11.19 9.12 21.29
N GLY A 363 -10.42 8.37 20.48
CA GLY A 363 -9.04 7.96 20.75
C GLY A 363 -8.08 8.75 19.86
N TYR A 364 -7.53 8.12 18.80
CA TYR A 364 -6.68 8.79 17.81
C TYR A 364 -7.24 8.64 16.40
N SER A 365 -6.89 9.58 15.50
CA SER A 365 -7.28 9.44 14.10
C SER A 365 -6.22 8.67 13.32
N ILE A 366 -5.09 9.27 12.99
CA ILE A 366 -4.02 8.64 12.21
C ILE A 366 -2.94 8.12 13.16
N ALA A 367 -2.53 6.86 12.99
CA ALA A 367 -1.34 6.34 13.64
C ALA A 367 -0.35 5.77 12.62
N SER A 368 0.94 6.10 12.78
CA SER A 368 2.05 5.50 12.04
C SER A 368 2.92 4.71 13.01
N ARG A 369 3.07 3.42 12.77
CA ARG A 369 3.75 2.48 13.67
C ARG A 369 4.52 1.42 12.89
N MET A 370 5.38 0.65 13.57
CA MET A 370 6.19 -0.43 12.97
C MET A 370 6.98 0.04 11.73
N GLY A 371 7.59 1.23 11.81
CA GLY A 371 8.37 1.79 10.70
C GLY A 371 7.57 2.27 9.50
N ALA A 372 6.24 2.32 9.59
CA ALA A 372 5.40 2.84 8.51
C ALA A 372 5.75 4.29 8.16
N VAL A 373 5.55 4.66 6.92
CA VAL A 373 5.77 6.03 6.42
C VAL A 373 4.45 6.60 5.95
N VAL A 374 3.91 7.56 6.68
CA VAL A 374 2.62 8.18 6.38
C VAL A 374 2.83 9.66 6.05
N ARG A 375 2.38 10.05 4.87
CA ARG A 375 2.28 11.46 4.49
C ARG A 375 0.85 11.94 4.65
N THR A 376 0.69 13.08 5.32
CA THR A 376 -0.61 13.73 5.50
C THR A 376 -0.60 15.08 4.80
N ASP A 377 -1.58 15.37 3.95
CA ASP A 377 -1.71 16.65 3.28
C ASP A 377 -3.16 17.15 3.35
N ASN A 378 -3.35 18.38 3.82
CA ASN A 378 -4.62 19.11 3.79
C ASN A 378 -5.84 18.33 4.32
N ASN A 379 -5.68 17.55 5.41
CA ASN A 379 -6.82 16.93 6.07
C ASN A 379 -7.48 17.91 7.05
N TYR A 380 -8.74 17.67 7.38
CA TYR A 380 -9.51 18.41 8.36
C TYR A 380 -9.85 17.54 9.57
N PHE A 381 -9.37 17.92 10.74
CA PHE A 381 -9.69 17.26 12.01
C PHE A 381 -10.63 18.15 12.83
N GLU A 382 -11.78 17.63 13.22
CA GLU A 382 -12.75 18.30 14.07
C GLU A 382 -13.10 17.44 15.29
N SER A 383 -12.86 17.96 16.46
CA SER A 383 -13.09 17.26 17.73
C SER A 383 -12.40 15.89 17.78
N ALA A 384 -11.21 15.79 17.23
CA ALA A 384 -10.35 14.62 17.29
C ALA A 384 -9.49 14.70 18.54
N ASN A 385 -9.56 13.69 19.42
CA ASN A 385 -8.83 13.72 20.70
C ASN A 385 -7.31 13.74 20.50
N ALA A 386 -6.77 12.86 19.64
CA ALA A 386 -5.38 12.86 19.22
C ALA A 386 -5.31 12.69 17.68
N PRO A 387 -5.19 13.77 16.91
CA PRO A 387 -5.27 13.70 15.45
C PRO A 387 -4.24 12.78 14.81
N ILE A 388 -2.97 12.89 15.21
CA ILE A 388 -1.87 12.11 14.62
C ILE A 388 -0.96 11.59 15.73
N ARG A 389 -0.62 10.29 15.68
CA ARG A 389 0.27 9.66 16.65
C ARG A 389 1.32 8.76 15.99
N THR A 390 2.51 8.70 16.59
CA THR A 390 3.56 7.71 16.26
C THR A 390 3.95 6.84 17.43
N ASP A 391 3.44 7.10 18.62
CA ASP A 391 3.73 6.40 19.88
C ASP A 391 2.73 5.27 20.20
N VAL A 392 1.98 4.82 19.20
CA VAL A 392 1.02 3.71 19.32
C VAL A 392 1.72 2.39 18.99
N GLY A 393 2.01 1.58 19.99
CA GLY A 393 2.64 0.26 19.84
C GLY A 393 4.16 0.26 20.06
N PRO A 394 4.82 -0.89 19.86
CA PRO A 394 6.19 -1.10 20.29
C PRO A 394 7.23 -0.30 19.49
N THR A 395 6.98 -0.05 18.22
CA THR A 395 7.89 0.69 17.34
C THR A 395 7.13 1.82 16.66
N PRO A 396 7.62 3.07 16.74
CA PRO A 396 7.01 4.19 16.02
C PRO A 396 7.21 4.06 14.51
N GLY A 397 6.35 4.75 13.75
CA GLY A 397 6.55 5.03 12.33
C GLY A 397 6.86 6.51 12.11
N TYR A 398 6.79 6.95 10.88
CA TYR A 398 7.16 8.30 10.46
C TYR A 398 5.94 9.04 9.90
N ILE A 399 5.87 10.35 10.17
CA ILE A 399 4.83 11.25 9.64
C ILE A 399 5.50 12.41 8.92
N SER A 400 4.92 12.81 7.79
CA SER A 400 5.23 14.09 7.14
C SER A 400 3.95 14.85 6.80
N GLY A 401 4.07 16.15 6.55
CA GLY A 401 2.95 17.01 6.14
C GLY A 401 1.97 17.40 7.27
N ALA A 402 2.22 17.05 8.54
CA ALA A 402 1.28 17.33 9.64
C ALA A 402 0.88 18.82 9.74
N ALA A 403 1.77 19.74 9.38
CA ALA A 403 1.52 21.19 9.41
C ALA A 403 0.57 21.69 8.31
N THR A 404 0.28 20.89 7.29
CA THR A 404 -0.64 21.28 6.19
C THR A 404 -2.11 21.01 6.53
N ASN A 405 -2.37 20.27 7.61
CA ASN A 405 -3.71 19.92 8.04
C ASN A 405 -4.37 21.05 8.85
N TYR A 406 -5.68 21.05 8.91
CA TYR A 406 -6.46 21.96 9.73
C TYR A 406 -7.07 21.25 10.94
N TYR A 407 -6.90 21.85 12.12
CA TYR A 407 -7.32 21.28 13.40
C TYR A 407 -8.33 22.18 14.09
N LYS A 408 -9.58 21.75 14.18
CA LYS A 408 -10.67 22.49 14.83
C LYS A 408 -11.11 21.78 16.11
N ASN A 409 -10.97 22.44 17.24
CA ASN A 409 -11.35 21.89 18.55
C ASN A 409 -10.77 20.49 18.79
N SER A 410 -9.56 20.25 18.30
CA SER A 410 -8.88 18.96 18.38
C SER A 410 -7.73 19.00 19.37
N GLY A 411 -7.34 17.86 19.90
CA GLY A 411 -6.16 17.71 20.76
C GLY A 411 -4.85 17.84 19.97
N GLN A 412 -3.75 17.59 20.65
CA GLN A 412 -2.40 17.72 20.09
C GLN A 412 -1.99 16.47 19.33
N ASN A 413 -1.17 16.65 18.29
CA ASN A 413 -0.44 15.57 17.66
C ASN A 413 0.65 15.03 18.62
N VAL A 414 0.87 13.73 18.63
CA VAL A 414 1.96 13.07 19.38
C VAL A 414 2.89 12.39 18.38
N ILE A 415 3.81 13.17 17.82
CA ILE A 415 4.79 12.71 16.82
C ILE A 415 6.17 12.66 17.49
N THR A 416 6.69 11.44 17.70
CA THR A 416 7.94 11.19 18.43
C THR A 416 9.14 10.96 17.52
N THR A 417 8.93 10.88 16.22
CA THR A 417 9.96 10.65 15.20
C THR A 417 10.18 11.88 14.33
N SER A 418 11.32 11.95 13.66
CA SER A 418 11.59 12.97 12.66
C SER A 418 10.63 12.85 11.47
N ALA A 419 10.38 13.96 10.78
CA ALA A 419 9.56 13.94 9.58
C ALA A 419 10.26 13.13 8.46
N SER A 420 9.48 12.29 7.76
CA SER A 420 9.94 11.59 6.58
C SER A 420 10.07 12.54 5.39
N SER A 421 11.05 12.33 4.53
CA SER A 421 11.17 13.00 3.24
C SER A 421 10.38 12.33 2.11
N TRP A 422 9.76 11.17 2.40
CA TRP A 422 9.00 10.43 1.40
C TRP A 422 7.80 11.22 0.87
N VAL A 423 7.60 11.13 -0.44
CA VAL A 423 6.43 11.65 -1.16
C VAL A 423 5.88 10.54 -2.07
N PRO A 424 4.57 10.49 -2.30
CA PRO A 424 3.99 9.52 -3.23
C PRO A 424 4.50 9.75 -4.65
N THR A 425 4.57 8.68 -5.44
CA THR A 425 5.13 8.68 -6.80
C THR A 425 4.15 9.11 -7.89
N TYR A 426 2.90 9.40 -7.53
CA TYR A 426 1.85 9.83 -8.45
C TYR A 426 1.53 11.33 -8.26
N GLU A 427 0.98 11.94 -9.30
CA GLU A 427 0.57 13.33 -9.25
C GLU A 427 -0.73 13.52 -8.44
N TYR A 428 -0.70 14.41 -7.45
CA TYR A 428 -1.85 14.67 -6.57
C TYR A 428 -2.00 16.14 -6.21
N LYS A 429 -0.99 16.97 -6.42
CA LYS A 429 -0.98 18.36 -5.94
C LYS A 429 -2.14 19.19 -6.47
N SER A 430 -2.54 18.94 -7.71
CA SER A 430 -3.71 19.60 -8.33
C SER A 430 -5.05 19.19 -7.70
N GLN A 431 -5.05 18.12 -6.90
CA GLN A 431 -6.23 17.61 -6.19
C GLN A 431 -6.36 18.11 -4.76
N LEU A 432 -5.33 18.84 -4.27
CA LEU A 432 -5.37 19.38 -2.92
C LEU A 432 -6.44 20.47 -2.81
N ILE A 433 -7.30 20.33 -1.81
CA ILE A 433 -8.30 21.32 -1.41
C ILE A 433 -7.69 22.11 -0.26
N ALA A 434 -8.01 23.41 -0.14
CA ALA A 434 -7.63 24.16 1.05
C ALA A 434 -8.12 23.41 2.30
N ALA A 435 -7.25 23.19 3.27
CA ALA A 435 -7.57 22.33 4.42
C ALA A 435 -8.84 22.78 5.18
N THR A 436 -9.12 24.09 5.19
CA THR A 436 -10.33 24.69 5.78
C THR A 436 -11.62 24.31 5.07
N ASP A 437 -11.56 23.99 3.78
CA ASP A 437 -12.74 23.71 2.94
C ASP A 437 -13.05 22.21 2.87
N VAL A 438 -12.10 21.36 3.25
CA VAL A 438 -12.20 19.90 3.16
C VAL A 438 -13.43 19.37 3.87
N ALA A 439 -13.75 19.88 5.07
CA ALA A 439 -14.92 19.41 5.82
C ALA A 439 -16.23 19.57 5.03
N THR A 440 -16.42 20.72 4.40
CA THR A 440 -17.63 21.01 3.61
C THR A 440 -17.68 20.13 2.36
N VAL A 441 -16.57 20.07 1.62
CA VAL A 441 -16.51 19.30 0.36
C VAL A 441 -16.72 17.82 0.63
N VAL A 442 -16.04 17.26 1.64
CA VAL A 442 -16.06 15.83 1.92
C VAL A 442 -17.37 15.40 2.59
N ALA A 443 -17.94 16.20 3.51
CA ALA A 443 -19.23 15.85 4.11
C ALA A 443 -20.35 15.76 3.07
N ASN A 444 -20.30 16.59 2.02
CA ASN A 444 -21.30 16.59 0.95
C ASN A 444 -21.04 15.51 -0.12
N GLY A 445 -19.76 15.15 -0.32
CA GLY A 445 -19.33 14.26 -1.40
C GLY A 445 -19.22 12.78 -0.99
N ALA A 446 -18.77 12.47 0.20
CA ALA A 446 -18.45 11.11 0.62
C ALA A 446 -19.67 10.23 0.89
N GLY A 447 -19.49 8.93 0.67
CA GLY A 447 -20.51 7.90 0.88
C GLY A 447 -21.30 7.52 -0.36
N ALA A 448 -22.09 6.47 -0.24
CA ALA A 448 -22.97 5.96 -1.30
C ALA A 448 -24.07 6.98 -1.64
N LYS A 449 -24.42 7.04 -2.93
CA LYS A 449 -25.36 8.00 -3.53
C LYS A 449 -26.65 7.32 -3.99
#